data_f7a24b779cb3615b1694dc26285ed84b
#
_entry.id   f7a24b779cb3615b1694dc26285ed84b
#
_cell.length_a   1.000
_cell.length_b   1.000
_cell.length_c   1.000
_cell.angle_alpha   90.00
_cell.angle_beta   90.00
_cell.angle_gamma   90.00
#
_symmetry.space_group_name_H-M   'P 1'
#
loop_
_entity.id
_entity.type
_entity.pdbx_description
1 polymer ?
#
loop_
_entity_poly.entity_id
_entity_poly.type
_entity_poly.pdbx_seq_one_letter_code
_entity_poly.pdbx_strand_id
1 'polypeptide(L)'
;MRNINVLVADDEFRIRKLLAEFLQREGYKVFEAEDGEQTIDYLFESKVKFDLVVLDVMMPKYDGWFVLERIREFSTVPVVMLTARADEYDQLKGFKLGADDYVTKPFSPSVLMARINKILKREKVELEEMAFGVIRMNLMAREVFIENKKVELTPKEFELLKFFIDNKGIALSRDKILNAVWNYDYFGDLRTVDTHIKQLRAKIGPAAQYIATVRSIGYRLDLEYENID
;
A
#
# COMPACT_ATOMS: atom_id res chain seq x y z
N MET A 1 14.62 7.57 11.36
CA MET A 1 13.33 6.91 11.05
C MET A 1 12.22 7.75 11.65
N ARG A 2 11.13 8.07 10.91
CA ARG A 2 9.98 8.77 11.49
C ARG A 2 9.29 7.85 12.49
N ASN A 3 9.01 8.34 13.71
CA ASN A 3 8.21 7.59 14.66
C ASN A 3 6.75 7.55 14.18
N ILE A 4 6.20 6.35 14.03
CA ILE A 4 4.79 6.15 13.69
C ILE A 4 3.97 6.31 14.96
N ASN A 5 3.02 7.24 14.96
CA ASN A 5 2.12 7.50 16.08
C ASN A 5 0.79 6.77 15.85
N VAL A 6 0.40 5.92 16.78
CA VAL A 6 -0.86 5.16 16.73
C VAL A 6 -1.73 5.59 17.91
N LEU A 7 -2.97 5.96 17.63
CA LEU A 7 -3.99 6.20 18.66
C LEU A 7 -4.82 4.92 18.83
N VAL A 8 -4.92 4.43 20.05
CA VAL A 8 -5.76 3.29 20.43
C VAL A 8 -6.89 3.79 21.32
N ALA A 9 -8.12 3.67 20.83
CA ALA A 9 -9.33 4.10 21.49
C ALA A 9 -10.24 2.89 21.78
N ASP A 10 -10.44 2.57 23.06
CA ASP A 10 -11.25 1.44 23.54
C ASP A 10 -11.57 1.69 25.00
N ASP A 11 -12.80 1.47 25.47
CA ASP A 11 -13.17 1.69 26.87
C ASP A 11 -12.60 0.61 27.81
N GLU A 12 -12.30 -0.58 27.29
CA GLU A 12 -11.71 -1.67 28.04
C GLU A 12 -10.20 -1.47 28.26
N PHE A 13 -9.81 -1.11 29.48
CA PHE A 13 -8.40 -0.91 29.86
C PHE A 13 -7.48 -2.08 29.47
N ARG A 14 -7.98 -3.34 29.62
CA ARG A 14 -7.19 -4.54 29.28
C ARG A 14 -6.87 -4.63 27.79
N ILE A 15 -7.84 -4.27 26.95
CA ILE A 15 -7.67 -4.28 25.50
C ILE A 15 -6.70 -3.18 25.09
N ARG A 16 -6.86 -1.95 25.61
CA ARG A 16 -5.92 -0.86 25.34
C ARG A 16 -4.49 -1.24 25.69
N LYS A 17 -4.25 -1.79 26.91
CA LYS A 17 -2.91 -2.22 27.34
C LYS A 17 -2.32 -3.31 26.46
N LEU A 18 -3.12 -4.32 26.15
CA LEU A 18 -2.69 -5.40 25.26
C LEU A 18 -2.24 -4.85 23.90
N LEU A 19 -3.05 -3.99 23.27
CA LEU A 19 -2.74 -3.38 21.98
C LEU A 19 -1.52 -2.47 22.07
N ALA A 20 -1.42 -1.67 23.13
CA ALA A 20 -0.27 -0.79 23.33
C ALA A 20 1.03 -1.58 23.43
N GLU A 21 1.06 -2.69 24.18
CA GLU A 21 2.26 -3.54 24.30
C GLU A 21 2.67 -4.14 22.95
N PHE A 22 1.73 -4.66 22.16
CA PHE A 22 2.04 -5.23 20.84
C PHE A 22 2.55 -4.17 19.87
N LEU A 23 1.89 -3.01 19.82
CA LEU A 23 2.28 -1.90 18.94
C LEU A 23 3.66 -1.31 19.33
N GLN A 24 3.93 -1.18 20.63
CA GLN A 24 5.23 -0.70 21.12
C GLN A 24 6.37 -1.66 20.81
N ARG A 25 6.14 -2.98 20.85
CA ARG A 25 7.13 -3.99 20.43
C ARG A 25 7.51 -3.87 18.95
N GLU A 26 6.58 -3.42 18.11
CA GLU A 26 6.83 -3.11 16.69
C GLU A 26 7.51 -1.74 16.48
N GLY A 27 7.80 -1.02 17.56
CA GLY A 27 8.47 0.27 17.53
C GLY A 27 7.56 1.47 17.28
N TYR A 28 6.24 1.31 17.43
CA TYR A 28 5.27 2.40 17.29
C TYR A 28 5.12 3.19 18.60
N LYS A 29 4.90 4.50 18.47
CA LYS A 29 4.53 5.33 19.60
C LYS A 29 3.02 5.29 19.77
N VAL A 30 2.55 4.82 20.94
CA VAL A 30 1.14 4.58 21.19
C VAL A 30 0.59 5.65 22.12
N PHE A 31 -0.60 6.14 21.79
CA PHE A 31 -1.44 7.01 22.59
C PHE A 31 -2.74 6.26 22.89
N GLU A 32 -3.25 6.39 24.09
CA GLU A 32 -4.42 5.65 24.54
C GLU A 32 -5.56 6.62 24.86
N ALA A 33 -6.77 6.33 24.39
CA ALA A 33 -8.00 7.03 24.71
C ALA A 33 -9.02 6.02 25.28
N GLU A 34 -9.73 6.41 26.34
CA GLU A 34 -10.68 5.53 27.03
C GLU A 34 -12.14 5.76 26.63
N ASP A 35 -12.40 6.80 25.83
CA ASP A 35 -13.72 7.12 25.31
C ASP A 35 -13.64 7.95 24.01
N GLY A 36 -14.80 8.18 23.41
CA GLY A 36 -14.87 8.92 22.14
C GLY A 36 -14.52 10.39 22.27
N GLU A 37 -14.79 11.05 23.41
CA GLU A 37 -14.43 12.45 23.65
C GLU A 37 -12.91 12.61 23.69
N GLN A 38 -12.22 11.82 24.50
CA GLN A 38 -10.75 11.83 24.58
C GLN A 38 -10.11 11.49 23.24
N THR A 39 -10.73 10.63 22.44
CA THR A 39 -10.27 10.31 21.09
C THR A 39 -10.31 11.55 20.19
N ILE A 40 -11.40 12.31 20.23
CA ILE A 40 -11.58 13.56 19.50
C ILE A 40 -10.55 14.60 19.95
N ASP A 41 -10.35 14.78 21.25
CA ASP A 41 -9.37 15.71 21.81
C ASP A 41 -7.95 15.40 21.30
N TYR A 42 -7.55 14.12 21.30
CA TYR A 42 -6.27 13.72 20.73
C TYR A 42 -6.14 14.06 19.25
N LEU A 43 -7.18 13.84 18.47
CA LEU A 43 -7.15 14.03 17.02
C LEU A 43 -7.15 15.50 16.59
N PHE A 44 -7.86 16.36 17.33
CA PHE A 44 -8.11 17.73 16.91
C PHE A 44 -7.43 18.80 17.76
N GLU A 45 -7.19 18.54 19.05
CA GLU A 45 -6.59 19.50 19.96
C GLU A 45 -5.10 19.27 20.21
N SER A 46 -4.62 18.04 20.01
CA SER A 46 -3.21 17.73 20.19
C SER A 46 -2.37 18.17 18.98
N LYS A 47 -1.09 18.51 19.22
CA LYS A 47 -0.11 18.77 18.14
C LYS A 47 0.46 17.48 17.53
N VAL A 48 -0.09 16.32 17.90
CA VAL A 48 0.39 15.02 17.43
C VAL A 48 -0.28 14.68 16.11
N LYS A 49 0.50 14.42 15.07
CA LYS A 49 0.00 13.82 13.86
C LYS A 49 -0.02 12.31 14.04
N PHE A 50 -1.21 11.71 13.94
CA PHE A 50 -1.40 10.26 13.98
C PHE A 50 -1.25 9.66 12.58
N ASP A 51 -0.66 8.47 12.53
CA ASP A 51 -0.46 7.69 11.31
C ASP A 51 -1.48 6.54 11.23
N LEU A 52 -2.15 6.21 12.35
CA LEU A 52 -3.21 5.20 12.44
C LEU A 52 -4.08 5.45 13.66
N VAL A 53 -5.36 5.15 13.54
CA VAL A 53 -6.31 5.06 14.66
C VAL A 53 -6.86 3.63 14.73
N VAL A 54 -6.77 3.00 15.89
CA VAL A 54 -7.48 1.76 16.23
C VAL A 54 -8.65 2.17 17.12
N LEU A 55 -9.87 1.93 16.67
CA LEU A 55 -11.07 2.57 17.23
C LEU A 55 -12.13 1.53 17.56
N ASP A 56 -12.48 1.40 18.84
CA ASP A 56 -13.62 0.59 19.23
C ASP A 56 -14.94 1.24 18.82
N VAL A 57 -15.89 0.42 18.42
CA VAL A 57 -17.25 0.89 18.08
C VAL A 57 -18.02 1.27 19.35
N MET A 58 -17.90 0.48 20.40
CA MET A 58 -18.72 0.62 21.60
C MET A 58 -17.96 1.36 22.70
N MET A 59 -17.95 2.68 22.62
CA MET A 59 -17.31 3.52 23.63
C MET A 59 -18.32 4.47 24.29
N PRO A 60 -18.11 4.88 25.55
CA PRO A 60 -18.91 5.91 26.21
C PRO A 60 -18.69 7.30 25.60
N LYS A 61 -19.61 8.22 25.89
CA LYS A 61 -19.72 9.60 25.43
C LYS A 61 -20.00 9.69 23.92
N TYR A 62 -19.03 9.32 23.07
CA TYR A 62 -19.20 9.20 21.61
C TYR A 62 -18.80 7.81 21.17
N ASP A 63 -19.68 7.15 20.43
CA ASP A 63 -19.38 5.84 19.86
C ASP A 63 -18.37 5.94 18.71
N GLY A 64 -17.75 4.80 18.36
CA GLY A 64 -16.72 4.79 17.32
C GLY A 64 -17.22 5.19 15.93
N TRP A 65 -18.53 5.06 15.66
CA TRP A 65 -19.12 5.52 14.40
C TRP A 65 -19.12 7.03 14.30
N PHE A 66 -19.56 7.71 15.34
CA PHE A 66 -19.54 9.15 15.42
C PHE A 66 -18.11 9.69 15.30
N VAL A 67 -17.17 9.06 16.02
CA VAL A 67 -15.75 9.43 15.96
C VAL A 67 -15.20 9.25 14.53
N LEU A 68 -15.53 8.15 13.85
CA LEU A 68 -15.11 7.89 12.47
C LEU A 68 -15.66 8.97 11.50
N GLU A 69 -16.94 9.31 11.60
CA GLU A 69 -17.54 10.37 10.80
C GLU A 69 -16.80 11.69 11.01
N ARG A 70 -16.53 12.07 12.25
CA ARG A 70 -15.77 13.28 12.57
C ARG A 70 -14.34 13.24 12.02
N ILE A 71 -13.66 12.10 12.10
CA ILE A 71 -12.33 11.94 11.49
C ILE A 71 -12.40 12.23 9.98
N ARG A 72 -13.38 11.69 9.29
CA ARG A 72 -13.49 11.79 7.82
C ARG A 72 -13.86 13.18 7.32
N GLU A 73 -14.43 14.04 8.17
CA GLU A 73 -14.64 15.45 7.82
C GLU A 73 -13.33 16.23 7.65
N PHE A 74 -12.25 15.85 8.36
CA PHE A 74 -11.03 16.65 8.45
C PHE A 74 -9.74 15.88 8.15
N SER A 75 -9.80 14.55 8.07
CA SER A 75 -8.60 13.72 7.96
C SER A 75 -8.82 12.45 7.15
N THR A 76 -7.77 12.05 6.45
CA THR A 76 -7.67 10.75 5.75
C THR A 76 -6.85 9.73 6.54
N VAL A 77 -6.57 9.99 7.83
CA VAL A 77 -5.82 9.05 8.66
C VAL A 77 -6.47 7.67 8.62
N PRO A 78 -5.70 6.59 8.41
CA PRO A 78 -6.24 5.25 8.43
C PRO A 78 -6.90 4.91 9.75
N VAL A 79 -8.07 4.25 9.67
CA VAL A 79 -8.86 3.82 10.83
C VAL A 79 -9.16 2.33 10.73
N VAL A 80 -8.76 1.58 11.75
CA VAL A 80 -9.14 0.18 11.96
C VAL A 80 -10.19 0.13 13.05
N MET A 81 -11.41 -0.31 12.70
CA MET A 81 -12.49 -0.44 13.66
C MET A 81 -12.40 -1.75 14.41
N LEU A 82 -12.60 -1.71 15.74
CA LEU A 82 -12.80 -2.89 16.56
C LEU A 82 -14.28 -3.01 16.90
N THR A 83 -14.87 -4.19 16.78
CA THR A 83 -16.30 -4.38 17.04
C THR A 83 -16.57 -5.72 17.72
N ALA A 84 -17.51 -5.75 18.66
CA ALA A 84 -18.02 -6.99 19.24
C ALA A 84 -19.01 -7.71 18.30
N ARG A 85 -19.48 -7.06 17.23
CA ARG A 85 -20.49 -7.59 16.32
C ARG A 85 -19.86 -7.99 15.00
N ALA A 86 -20.12 -9.25 14.62
CA ALA A 86 -19.75 -9.79 13.31
C ALA A 86 -20.83 -9.51 12.24
N ASP A 87 -21.83 -8.66 12.52
CA ASP A 87 -22.94 -8.44 11.62
C ASP A 87 -22.47 -7.75 10.33
N GLU A 88 -22.83 -8.35 9.20
CA GLU A 88 -22.52 -7.85 7.86
C GLU A 88 -22.98 -6.39 7.66
N TYR A 89 -24.08 -6.01 8.31
CA TYR A 89 -24.60 -4.66 8.28
C TYR A 89 -23.65 -3.63 8.90
N ASP A 90 -23.05 -3.95 10.06
CA ASP A 90 -22.12 -3.06 10.75
C ASP A 90 -20.80 -2.92 9.96
N GLN A 91 -20.33 -4.00 9.34
CA GLN A 91 -19.16 -3.95 8.46
C GLN A 91 -19.42 -3.10 7.21
N LEU A 92 -20.56 -3.26 6.54
CA LEU A 92 -20.96 -2.46 5.39
C LEU A 92 -21.13 -0.98 5.75
N LYS A 93 -21.68 -0.68 6.94
CA LYS A 93 -21.80 0.69 7.46
C LYS A 93 -20.41 1.32 7.60
N GLY A 94 -19.46 0.62 8.21
CA GLY A 94 -18.14 1.16 8.43
C GLY A 94 -17.35 1.43 7.15
N PHE A 95 -17.40 0.51 6.19
CA PHE A 95 -16.77 0.75 4.88
C PHE A 95 -17.40 1.94 4.14
N LYS A 96 -18.72 2.13 4.24
CA LYS A 96 -19.39 3.31 3.69
C LYS A 96 -18.98 4.60 4.38
N LEU A 97 -18.70 4.55 5.68
CA LEU A 97 -18.20 5.68 6.46
C LEU A 97 -16.69 5.90 6.29
N GLY A 98 -16.00 5.01 5.55
CA GLY A 98 -14.60 5.19 5.20
C GLY A 98 -13.60 4.58 6.18
N ALA A 99 -13.97 3.52 6.92
CA ALA A 99 -12.99 2.71 7.65
C ALA A 99 -12.09 1.94 6.68
N ASP A 100 -10.81 1.79 7.03
CA ASP A 100 -9.81 1.10 6.21
C ASP A 100 -9.80 -0.41 6.45
N ASP A 101 -10.15 -0.86 7.65
CA ASP A 101 -10.32 -2.28 7.99
C ASP A 101 -11.25 -2.45 9.20
N TYR A 102 -11.68 -3.70 9.39
CA TYR A 102 -12.59 -4.15 10.45
C TYR A 102 -12.05 -5.39 11.13
N VAL A 103 -12.06 -5.40 12.47
CA VAL A 103 -11.63 -6.55 13.27
C VAL A 103 -12.66 -6.83 14.34
N THR A 104 -13.20 -8.05 14.35
CA THR A 104 -14.18 -8.50 15.34
C THR A 104 -13.51 -8.97 16.63
N LYS A 105 -14.05 -8.56 17.77
CA LYS A 105 -13.70 -9.08 19.09
C LYS A 105 -14.45 -10.41 19.33
N PRO A 106 -13.79 -11.47 19.89
CA PRO A 106 -12.39 -11.51 20.26
C PRO A 106 -11.46 -11.69 19.08
N PHE A 107 -10.32 -11.00 19.07
CA PHE A 107 -9.34 -11.06 17.99
C PHE A 107 -7.98 -11.62 18.46
N SER A 108 -7.24 -12.18 17.54
CA SER A 108 -5.83 -12.50 17.75
C SER A 108 -4.99 -11.23 17.59
N PRO A 109 -4.17 -10.82 18.57
CA PRO A 109 -3.28 -9.68 18.45
C PRO A 109 -2.36 -9.78 17.22
N SER A 110 -1.85 -10.97 16.90
CA SER A 110 -0.99 -11.20 15.73
C SER A 110 -1.72 -10.92 14.41
N VAL A 111 -3.01 -11.29 14.31
CA VAL A 111 -3.83 -11.02 13.12
C VAL A 111 -4.10 -9.52 12.97
N LEU A 112 -4.44 -8.84 14.08
CA LEU A 112 -4.63 -7.39 14.08
C LEU A 112 -3.33 -6.67 13.67
N MET A 113 -2.18 -7.08 14.21
CA MET A 113 -0.88 -6.51 13.86
C MET A 113 -0.54 -6.70 12.37
N ALA A 114 -0.84 -7.87 11.79
CA ALA A 114 -0.64 -8.09 10.35
C ALA A 114 -1.49 -7.13 9.49
N ARG A 115 -2.73 -6.84 9.89
CA ARG A 115 -3.63 -5.88 9.24
C ARG A 115 -3.12 -4.44 9.38
N ILE A 116 -2.77 -4.03 10.60
CA ILE A 116 -2.18 -2.72 10.89
C ILE A 116 -0.91 -2.51 10.06
N ASN A 117 -0.01 -3.49 10.05
CA ASN A 117 1.22 -3.42 9.25
C ASN A 117 0.95 -3.31 7.75
N LYS A 118 -0.10 -3.95 7.25
CA LYS A 118 -0.52 -3.83 5.84
C LYS A 118 -1.02 -2.41 5.53
N ILE A 119 -1.79 -1.80 6.43
CA ILE A 119 -2.32 -0.44 6.29
C ILE A 119 -1.18 0.58 6.36
N LEU A 120 -0.34 0.51 7.40
CA LEU A 120 0.81 1.41 7.57
C LEU A 120 1.87 1.25 6.48
N LYS A 121 2.01 0.04 5.92
CA LYS A 121 2.85 -0.16 4.72
C LYS A 121 2.22 0.48 3.49
N ARG A 122 0.88 0.52 3.36
CA ARG A 122 0.21 1.28 2.29
C ARG A 122 0.49 2.79 2.40
N GLU A 123 0.53 3.37 3.61
CA GLU A 123 0.95 4.77 3.78
C GLU A 123 2.44 5.00 3.52
N LYS A 124 3.31 4.00 3.81
CA LYS A 124 4.72 4.04 3.34
C LYS A 124 4.83 3.93 1.82
N VAL A 125 3.82 3.39 1.16
CA VAL A 125 3.64 3.31 -0.29
C VAL A 125 3.33 4.69 -0.92
N GLU A 126 3.04 5.73 -0.14
CA GLU A 126 2.95 7.11 -0.67
C GLU A 126 4.26 7.65 -1.26
N LEU A 127 5.33 6.88 -1.19
CA LEU A 127 6.58 7.09 -1.92
C LEU A 127 7.18 5.73 -2.32
N GLU A 128 6.42 4.80 -2.88
CA GLU A 128 7.05 3.76 -3.69
C GLU A 128 7.54 4.40 -5.00
N GLU A 129 8.60 5.19 -4.87
CA GLU A 129 9.50 5.39 -5.97
C GLU A 129 10.27 4.09 -6.17
N MET A 130 9.87 3.32 -7.14
CA MET A 130 10.71 2.24 -7.64
C MET A 130 11.84 2.88 -8.44
N ALA A 131 13.08 2.54 -8.09
CA ALA A 131 14.26 2.99 -8.80
C ALA A 131 15.05 1.80 -9.36
N PHE A 132 15.51 1.94 -10.61
CA PHE A 132 16.40 0.99 -11.25
C PHE A 132 17.33 1.72 -12.24
N GLY A 133 18.60 1.86 -11.89
CA GLY A 133 19.54 2.68 -12.64
C GLY A 133 19.05 4.13 -12.75
N VAL A 134 18.89 4.62 -13.97
CA VAL A 134 18.38 5.98 -14.24
C VAL A 134 16.85 6.07 -14.27
N ILE A 135 16.14 4.95 -14.08
CA ILE A 135 14.69 4.88 -14.08
C ILE A 135 14.18 5.18 -12.67
N ARG A 136 13.20 6.08 -12.55
CA ARG A 136 12.40 6.29 -11.33
C ARG A 136 10.92 6.24 -11.69
N MET A 137 10.14 5.51 -10.91
CA MET A 137 8.69 5.37 -11.09
C MET A 137 7.98 5.76 -9.80
N ASN A 138 7.04 6.70 -9.89
CA ASN A 138 6.07 6.94 -8.84
C ASN A 138 4.83 6.08 -9.13
N LEU A 139 4.60 5.05 -8.32
CA LEU A 139 3.53 4.08 -8.57
C LEU A 139 2.14 4.68 -8.34
N MET A 140 2.01 5.60 -7.38
CA MET A 140 0.74 6.24 -7.05
C MET A 140 0.34 7.28 -8.10
N ALA A 141 1.26 8.19 -8.42
CA ALA A 141 1.04 9.18 -9.48
C ALA A 141 1.07 8.57 -10.89
N ARG A 142 1.49 7.29 -11.03
CA ARG A 142 1.73 6.60 -12.30
C ARG A 142 2.67 7.39 -13.24
N GLU A 143 3.69 7.99 -12.65
CA GLU A 143 4.69 8.79 -13.35
C GLU A 143 6.01 8.04 -13.46
N VAL A 144 6.69 8.25 -14.59
CA VAL A 144 8.01 7.67 -14.86
C VAL A 144 8.98 8.78 -15.22
N PHE A 145 10.18 8.71 -14.66
CA PHE A 145 11.26 9.63 -14.94
C PHE A 145 12.51 8.85 -15.34
N ILE A 146 13.15 9.29 -16.42
CA ILE A 146 14.44 8.80 -16.88
C ILE A 146 15.44 9.96 -16.78
N GLU A 147 16.52 9.79 -16.02
CA GLU A 147 17.49 10.87 -15.75
C GLU A 147 16.81 12.17 -15.29
N ASN A 148 15.80 12.07 -14.42
CA ASN A 148 14.97 13.17 -13.91
C ASN A 148 14.03 13.83 -14.94
N LYS A 149 13.94 13.34 -16.17
CA LYS A 149 12.99 13.82 -17.17
C LYS A 149 11.75 12.94 -17.19
N LYS A 150 10.57 13.55 -17.08
CA LYS A 150 9.29 12.83 -17.15
C LYS A 150 9.09 12.20 -18.51
N VAL A 151 8.68 10.94 -18.52
CA VAL A 151 8.37 10.16 -19.73
C VAL A 151 6.93 9.68 -19.67
N GLU A 152 6.16 9.93 -20.73
CA GLU A 152 4.76 9.49 -20.81
C GLU A 152 4.67 8.06 -21.32
N LEU A 153 4.22 7.16 -20.45
CA LEU A 153 3.92 5.78 -20.77
C LEU A 153 2.41 5.55 -20.82
N THR A 154 1.97 4.69 -21.73
CA THR A 154 0.60 4.16 -21.67
C THR A 154 0.41 3.28 -20.44
N PRO A 155 -0.83 3.02 -20.00
CA PRO A 155 -1.08 2.14 -18.83
C PRO A 155 -0.37 0.78 -18.94
N LYS A 156 -0.35 0.18 -20.15
CA LYS A 156 0.28 -1.13 -20.36
C LYS A 156 1.81 -1.06 -20.37
N GLU A 157 2.40 -0.01 -20.91
CA GLU A 157 3.84 0.22 -20.85
C GLU A 157 4.31 0.47 -19.41
N PHE A 158 3.52 1.19 -18.63
CA PHE A 158 3.79 1.40 -17.20
C PHE A 158 3.78 0.09 -16.42
N GLU A 159 2.73 -0.74 -16.57
CA GLU A 159 2.64 -2.06 -15.93
C GLU A 159 3.79 -2.99 -16.38
N LEU A 160 4.15 -2.93 -17.65
CA LEU A 160 5.25 -3.71 -18.20
C LEU A 160 6.60 -3.32 -17.59
N LEU A 161 6.88 -2.02 -17.48
CA LEU A 161 8.11 -1.51 -16.86
C LEU A 161 8.16 -1.87 -15.37
N LYS A 162 7.03 -1.68 -14.65
CA LYS A 162 6.89 -2.08 -13.25
C LYS A 162 7.18 -3.57 -13.08
N PHE A 163 6.58 -4.42 -13.90
CA PHE A 163 6.77 -5.87 -13.84
C PHE A 163 8.22 -6.28 -14.05
N PHE A 164 8.94 -5.59 -14.94
CA PHE A 164 10.38 -5.82 -15.13
C PHE A 164 11.20 -5.42 -13.91
N ILE A 165 10.91 -4.28 -13.28
CA ILE A 165 11.65 -3.83 -12.08
C ILE A 165 11.39 -4.77 -10.91
N ASP A 166 10.15 -5.24 -10.72
CA ASP A 166 9.78 -6.22 -9.71
C ASP A 166 10.53 -7.57 -9.88
N ASN A 167 10.90 -7.90 -11.13
CA ASN A 167 11.58 -9.15 -11.49
C ASN A 167 12.99 -8.92 -12.07
N LYS A 168 13.68 -7.87 -11.63
CA LYS A 168 15.03 -7.55 -12.09
C LYS A 168 16.01 -8.72 -11.98
N GLY A 169 16.84 -8.89 -12.99
CA GLY A 169 17.82 -9.98 -13.09
C GLY A 169 17.22 -11.33 -13.53
N ILE A 170 15.89 -11.47 -13.63
CA ILE A 170 15.23 -12.71 -13.99
C ILE A 170 14.87 -12.70 -15.47
N ALA A 171 15.25 -13.77 -16.21
CA ALA A 171 14.78 -13.98 -17.58
C ALA A 171 13.28 -14.39 -17.56
N LEU A 172 12.44 -13.55 -18.15
CA LEU A 172 10.99 -13.71 -18.21
C LEU A 172 10.57 -14.20 -19.59
N SER A 173 9.81 -15.29 -19.63
CA SER A 173 9.23 -15.75 -20.90
C SER A 173 8.14 -14.79 -21.39
N ARG A 174 7.89 -14.78 -22.72
CA ARG A 174 6.82 -13.98 -23.31
C ARG A 174 5.45 -14.29 -22.72
N ASP A 175 5.18 -15.57 -22.48
CA ASP A 175 3.92 -16.02 -21.81
C ASP A 175 3.80 -15.45 -20.42
N LYS A 176 4.88 -15.50 -19.62
CA LYS A 176 4.88 -14.96 -18.24
C LYS A 176 4.62 -13.45 -18.23
N ILE A 177 5.25 -12.72 -19.17
CA ILE A 177 5.04 -11.27 -19.33
C ILE A 177 3.59 -10.98 -19.76
N LEU A 178 3.09 -11.72 -20.77
CA LEU A 178 1.74 -11.54 -21.29
C LEU A 178 0.71 -11.75 -20.19
N ASN A 179 0.78 -12.86 -19.46
CA ASN A 179 -0.15 -13.19 -18.40
C ASN A 179 -0.11 -12.19 -17.23
N ALA A 180 1.07 -11.70 -16.87
CA ALA A 180 1.22 -10.75 -15.75
C ALA A 180 0.68 -9.34 -16.08
N VAL A 181 0.85 -8.88 -17.32
CA VAL A 181 0.53 -7.51 -17.72
C VAL A 181 -0.84 -7.39 -18.39
N TRP A 182 -1.32 -8.44 -19.07
CA TRP A 182 -2.60 -8.43 -19.81
C TRP A 182 -3.70 -9.30 -19.21
N ASN A 183 -3.43 -10.07 -18.15
CA ASN A 183 -4.26 -11.08 -17.49
C ASN A 183 -4.44 -12.37 -18.30
N TYR A 184 -4.79 -13.46 -17.60
CA TYR A 184 -4.98 -14.82 -18.18
C TYR A 184 -6.08 -14.93 -19.22
N ASP A 185 -7.03 -13.98 -19.27
CA ASP A 185 -8.13 -13.98 -20.25
C ASP A 185 -7.78 -13.26 -21.56
N TYR A 186 -6.52 -12.84 -21.72
CA TYR A 186 -6.10 -12.19 -22.95
C TYR A 186 -5.71 -13.22 -24.00
N PHE A 187 -6.56 -13.44 -24.99
CA PHE A 187 -6.36 -14.35 -26.14
C PHE A 187 -5.46 -13.77 -27.25
N GLY A 188 -4.55 -12.87 -26.91
CA GLY A 188 -3.66 -12.23 -27.88
C GLY A 188 -2.39 -13.03 -28.20
N ASP A 189 -1.75 -12.70 -29.33
CA ASP A 189 -0.49 -13.29 -29.79
C ASP A 189 0.68 -12.81 -28.87
N LEU A 190 1.64 -13.69 -28.62
CA LEU A 190 2.92 -13.38 -27.95
C LEU A 190 3.69 -12.21 -28.57
N ARG A 191 3.46 -11.95 -29.86
CA ARG A 191 3.99 -10.78 -30.59
C ARG A 191 3.54 -9.45 -30.00
N THR A 192 2.43 -9.43 -29.24
CA THR A 192 1.97 -8.26 -28.49
C THR A 192 3.04 -7.79 -27.50
N VAL A 193 3.69 -8.74 -26.81
CA VAL A 193 4.79 -8.42 -25.89
C VAL A 193 5.94 -7.75 -26.64
N ASP A 194 6.38 -8.32 -27.77
CA ASP A 194 7.49 -7.78 -28.55
C ASP A 194 7.20 -6.36 -29.05
N THR A 195 5.97 -6.10 -29.46
CA THR A 195 5.51 -4.77 -29.89
C THR A 195 5.60 -3.75 -28.75
N HIS A 196 5.10 -4.10 -27.55
CA HIS A 196 5.13 -3.19 -26.41
C HIS A 196 6.54 -3.00 -25.86
N ILE A 197 7.40 -4.02 -25.91
CA ILE A 197 8.81 -3.89 -25.55
C ILE A 197 9.50 -2.89 -26.50
N LYS A 198 9.24 -2.99 -27.81
CA LYS A 198 9.79 -2.03 -28.79
C LYS A 198 9.33 -0.60 -28.51
N GLN A 199 8.04 -0.41 -28.20
CA GLN A 199 7.47 0.90 -27.87
C GLN A 199 8.04 1.44 -26.56
N LEU A 200 8.11 0.60 -25.52
CA LEU A 200 8.66 0.95 -24.23
C LEU A 200 10.13 1.38 -24.36
N ARG A 201 10.97 0.58 -25.05
CA ARG A 201 12.38 0.93 -25.30
C ARG A 201 12.54 2.28 -26.01
N ALA A 202 11.70 2.57 -27.00
CA ALA A 202 11.73 3.85 -27.70
C ALA A 202 11.43 5.03 -26.77
N LYS A 203 10.54 4.86 -25.80
CA LYS A 203 10.12 5.91 -24.87
C LYS A 203 11.12 6.13 -23.72
N ILE A 204 11.67 5.04 -23.15
CA ILE A 204 12.62 5.14 -22.04
C ILE A 204 14.05 5.52 -22.49
N GLY A 205 14.30 5.62 -23.78
CA GLY A 205 15.53 6.18 -24.35
C GLY A 205 16.82 5.56 -23.79
N PRO A 206 17.63 6.31 -23.02
CA PRO A 206 18.89 5.80 -22.47
C PRO A 206 18.73 4.53 -21.60
N ALA A 207 17.59 4.36 -20.96
CA ALA A 207 17.31 3.18 -20.13
C ALA A 207 16.90 1.94 -20.96
N ALA A 208 16.72 2.07 -22.27
CA ALA A 208 16.35 0.95 -23.15
C ALA A 208 17.35 -0.21 -23.09
N GLN A 209 18.62 0.09 -22.86
CA GLN A 209 19.69 -0.90 -22.72
C GLN A 209 19.48 -1.84 -21.51
N TYR A 210 18.74 -1.41 -20.49
CA TYR A 210 18.47 -2.25 -19.32
C TYR A 210 17.52 -3.41 -19.66
N ILE A 211 16.69 -3.30 -20.70
CA ILE A 211 15.81 -4.38 -21.13
C ILE A 211 16.56 -5.22 -22.17
N ALA A 212 17.15 -6.32 -21.75
CA ALA A 212 17.87 -7.25 -22.60
C ALA A 212 16.92 -8.26 -23.27
N THR A 213 17.23 -8.69 -24.51
CA THR A 213 16.54 -9.81 -25.16
C THR A 213 17.30 -11.10 -24.86
N VAL A 214 16.61 -12.07 -24.23
CA VAL A 214 17.16 -13.40 -23.98
C VAL A 214 16.66 -14.33 -25.11
N ARG A 215 17.56 -14.75 -25.97
CA ARG A 215 17.22 -15.60 -27.16
C ARG A 215 16.45 -16.85 -26.72
N SER A 216 15.44 -17.24 -27.46
CA SER A 216 14.55 -18.39 -27.21
C SER A 216 13.73 -18.35 -25.92
N ILE A 217 13.91 -17.35 -25.02
CA ILE A 217 13.16 -17.21 -23.76
C ILE A 217 12.23 -16.00 -23.84
N GLY A 218 12.79 -14.79 -23.89
CA GLY A 218 12.02 -13.55 -23.82
C GLY A 218 12.88 -12.35 -23.46
N TYR A 219 12.67 -11.76 -22.27
CA TYR A 219 13.33 -10.52 -21.90
C TYR A 219 13.77 -10.53 -20.42
N ARG A 220 14.80 -9.73 -20.10
CA ARG A 220 15.32 -9.53 -18.74
C ARG A 220 15.65 -8.06 -18.53
N LEU A 221 15.36 -7.53 -17.35
CA LEU A 221 15.85 -6.22 -16.92
C LEU A 221 17.14 -6.39 -16.13
N ASP A 222 18.21 -5.73 -16.58
CA ASP A 222 19.53 -5.79 -15.95
C ASP A 222 20.27 -4.45 -16.09
N LEU A 223 21.14 -4.10 -15.13
CA LEU A 223 21.97 -2.89 -15.19
C LEU A 223 23.24 -3.12 -16.03
N GLU A 224 23.77 -4.34 -15.97
CA GLU A 224 24.97 -4.73 -16.70
C GLU A 224 24.58 -5.72 -17.79
N TYR A 225 24.55 -5.25 -19.04
CA TYR A 225 24.44 -6.12 -20.17
C TYR A 225 25.82 -6.23 -20.85
N GLU A 226 26.65 -7.15 -20.38
CA GLU A 226 27.70 -7.71 -21.23
C GLU A 226 27.03 -8.63 -22.27
N ASN A 227 27.17 -8.33 -23.54
CA ASN A 227 26.79 -9.24 -24.61
C ASN A 227 27.59 -10.55 -24.42
N ILE A 228 26.95 -11.55 -23.86
CA ILE A 228 27.46 -12.91 -23.93
C ILE A 228 27.07 -13.43 -25.32
N ASP A 229 28.03 -13.38 -26.24
CA ASP A 229 27.95 -13.97 -27.56
C ASP A 229 27.72 -15.49 -27.50
#